data_2bc6f7a4d2135cb1e75d33b8631348a7
#
_entry.id   2bc6f7a4d2135cb1e75d33b8631348a7
#
_cell.length_a   1.000
_cell.length_b   1.000
_cell.length_c   1.000
_cell.angle_alpha   90.00
_cell.angle_beta   90.00
_cell.angle_gamma   90.00
#
_symmetry.space_group_name_H-M   'P 1'
#
loop_
_entity.id
_entity.type
_entity.pdbx_description
1 polymer ?
#
loop_
_entity_poly.entity_id
_entity_poly.type
_entity_poly.pdbx_seq_one_letter_code
_entity_poly.pdbx_strand_id
1 'polypeptide(L)'
;MSHTAEIIAVGTELLLGNIVNTNAQEISQALSGVGVNVFWHTVVGDNPERLRQALEIARKRADIILTTGGLGPTYDDLTKQTICETFGKPLVLREDVLETIRDYFARNVHLTMPENNRQQAEFPEDCTIFANPVGTAPGCAFEADGVHVLMLPGPPFEMRTMLKDWALPYLRGLSSEVIVSHDIMTFGLGESPMEELMRDHISRMENPSLATYAKPSEVRLRATAKAADEKTAEAMLAPVVKETTEFLGDIVYGVDVTSLEAVCMAHLKEKGWTFATAESCTGGQIAARITALPGASNVYRGGVVSYWTDVKAGVLGVPRELLDTYGAVSEPCARSMAENARRITGADIGLSVTGVAGPDADERGNPVGLVYVGLASPEGTFCRKLELGNRRRDRIQDLSANHAFDMLRRCLTGLPVEQAGPGRYLEKM
;
A
#
# COMPACT_ATOMS: atom_id res chain seq x y z
N MET A 1 8.95 -5.22 -28.47
CA MET A 1 7.52 -5.60 -28.33
C MET A 1 7.17 -5.55 -26.86
N SER A 2 5.96 -5.17 -26.53
CA SER A 2 5.49 -5.15 -25.14
C SER A 2 5.17 -6.59 -24.71
N HIS A 3 5.79 -7.09 -23.65
CA HIS A 3 5.51 -8.42 -23.12
C HIS A 3 4.17 -8.47 -22.40
N THR A 4 3.51 -9.63 -22.49
CA THR A 4 2.23 -9.91 -21.84
C THR A 4 2.40 -11.07 -20.87
N ALA A 5 1.99 -10.86 -19.63
CA ALA A 5 2.09 -11.87 -18.59
C ALA A 5 0.74 -12.39 -18.11
N GLU A 6 0.71 -13.65 -17.73
CA GLU A 6 -0.31 -14.26 -16.88
C GLU A 6 0.30 -14.69 -15.56
N ILE A 7 -0.35 -14.32 -14.45
CA ILE A 7 0.03 -14.76 -13.11
C ILE A 7 -0.86 -15.91 -12.70
N ILE A 8 -0.24 -17.06 -12.35
CA ILE A 8 -0.95 -18.24 -11.86
C ILE A 8 -0.57 -18.49 -10.40
N ALA A 9 -1.51 -18.26 -9.51
CA ALA A 9 -1.35 -18.55 -8.08
C ALA A 9 -1.83 -19.98 -7.79
N VAL A 10 -0.96 -20.79 -7.18
CA VAL A 10 -1.24 -22.18 -6.81
C VAL A 10 -1.37 -22.29 -5.30
N GLY A 11 -2.52 -22.76 -4.85
CA GLY A 11 -2.83 -22.93 -3.43
C GLY A 11 -4.32 -23.14 -3.22
N THR A 12 -4.68 -24.22 -2.58
CA THR A 12 -6.08 -24.58 -2.25
C THR A 12 -6.69 -23.58 -1.26
N GLU A 13 -5.89 -23.03 -0.34
CA GLU A 13 -6.32 -22.03 0.64
C GLU A 13 -6.77 -20.70 0.00
N LEU A 14 -6.23 -20.37 -1.18
CA LEU A 14 -6.67 -19.21 -1.97
C LEU A 14 -8.09 -19.42 -2.52
N LEU A 15 -8.38 -20.63 -3.04
CA LEU A 15 -9.70 -20.98 -3.58
C LEU A 15 -10.75 -21.08 -2.48
N LEU A 16 -10.37 -21.52 -1.29
CA LEU A 16 -11.26 -21.58 -0.12
C LEU A 16 -11.50 -20.20 0.51
N GLY A 17 -10.76 -19.17 0.08
CA GLY A 17 -10.88 -17.83 0.65
C GLY A 17 -10.30 -17.69 2.06
N ASN A 18 -9.46 -18.62 2.49
CA ASN A 18 -8.81 -18.58 3.81
C ASN A 18 -7.78 -17.44 3.89
N ILE A 19 -7.15 -17.11 2.77
CA ILE A 19 -6.18 -16.02 2.64
C ILE A 19 -6.46 -15.19 1.38
N VAL A 20 -6.00 -13.94 1.40
CA VAL A 20 -6.05 -13.04 0.24
C VAL A 20 -4.82 -13.29 -0.65
N ASN A 21 -5.01 -13.29 -1.96
CA ASN A 21 -3.91 -13.44 -2.94
C ASN A 21 -3.08 -12.14 -3.05
N THR A 22 -2.30 -11.85 -2.02
CA THR A 22 -1.41 -10.67 -1.99
C THR A 22 -0.22 -10.82 -2.93
N ASN A 23 0.25 -12.05 -3.18
CA ASN A 23 1.35 -12.30 -4.11
C ASN A 23 1.02 -11.82 -5.53
N ALA A 24 -0.16 -12.17 -6.05
CA ALA A 24 -0.56 -11.72 -7.38
C ALA A 24 -0.66 -10.20 -7.49
N GLN A 25 -1.13 -9.52 -6.45
CA GLN A 25 -1.15 -8.07 -6.38
C GLN A 25 0.27 -7.47 -6.45
N GLU A 26 1.18 -7.95 -5.62
CA GLU A 26 2.56 -7.44 -5.54
C GLU A 26 3.35 -7.73 -6.83
N ILE A 27 3.19 -8.93 -7.38
CA ILE A 27 3.79 -9.32 -8.66
C ILE A 27 3.28 -8.40 -9.79
N SER A 28 1.97 -8.15 -9.88
CA SER A 28 1.42 -7.26 -10.90
C SER A 28 1.96 -5.84 -10.81
N GLN A 29 2.09 -5.31 -9.59
CA GLN A 29 2.68 -3.99 -9.36
C GLN A 29 4.15 -3.94 -9.81
N ALA A 30 4.91 -4.99 -9.51
CA ALA A 30 6.32 -5.09 -9.88
C ALA A 30 6.51 -5.26 -11.41
N LEU A 31 5.69 -6.08 -12.06
CA LEU A 31 5.72 -6.30 -13.51
C LEU A 31 5.38 -5.02 -14.29
N SER A 32 4.41 -4.25 -13.81
CA SER A 32 4.09 -2.93 -14.39
C SER A 32 5.31 -2.01 -14.39
N GLY A 33 6.15 -2.07 -13.35
CA GLY A 33 7.38 -1.28 -13.24
C GLY A 33 8.52 -1.69 -14.19
N VAL A 34 8.40 -2.85 -14.85
CA VAL A 34 9.38 -3.35 -15.82
C VAL A 34 8.79 -3.50 -17.24
N GLY A 35 7.63 -2.91 -17.48
CA GLY A 35 7.04 -2.85 -18.81
C GLY A 35 6.31 -4.10 -19.27
N VAL A 36 5.99 -4.99 -18.37
CA VAL A 36 5.23 -6.21 -18.64
C VAL A 36 3.76 -5.98 -18.33
N ASN A 37 2.89 -6.17 -19.32
CA ASN A 37 1.44 -6.05 -19.15
C ASN A 37 0.88 -7.34 -18.53
N VAL A 38 0.14 -7.22 -17.43
CA VAL A 38 -0.58 -8.34 -16.83
C VAL A 38 -2.06 -8.23 -17.21
N PHE A 39 -2.57 -9.17 -18.00
CA PHE A 39 -3.98 -9.18 -18.39
C PHE A 39 -4.80 -10.27 -17.70
N TRP A 40 -4.14 -11.29 -17.13
CA TRP A 40 -4.83 -12.40 -16.50
C TRP A 40 -4.21 -12.79 -15.16
N HIS A 41 -5.09 -13.01 -14.20
CA HIS A 41 -4.80 -13.70 -12.95
C HIS A 41 -5.60 -14.99 -12.92
N THR A 42 -4.92 -16.11 -12.76
CA THR A 42 -5.53 -17.42 -12.61
C THR A 42 -5.18 -17.97 -11.23
N VAL A 43 -6.15 -18.56 -10.55
CA VAL A 43 -5.94 -19.25 -9.28
C VAL A 43 -6.31 -20.72 -9.45
N VAL A 44 -5.42 -21.63 -9.07
CA VAL A 44 -5.64 -23.05 -9.09
C VAL A 44 -5.33 -23.65 -7.72
N GLY A 45 -6.07 -24.69 -7.32
CA GLY A 45 -5.70 -25.47 -6.13
C GLY A 45 -4.54 -26.43 -6.45
N ASP A 46 -4.01 -27.06 -5.41
CA ASP A 46 -2.90 -28.03 -5.49
C ASP A 46 -3.33 -29.30 -6.22
N ASN A 47 -3.46 -29.18 -7.54
CA ASN A 47 -3.90 -30.26 -8.43
C ASN A 47 -3.17 -30.17 -9.78
N PRO A 48 -2.35 -31.15 -10.13
CA PRO A 48 -1.54 -31.15 -11.34
C PRO A 48 -2.34 -31.01 -12.64
N GLU A 49 -3.49 -31.69 -12.74
CA GLU A 49 -4.31 -31.64 -13.95
C GLU A 49 -4.92 -30.26 -14.19
N ARG A 50 -5.44 -29.62 -13.13
CA ARG A 50 -5.96 -28.25 -13.23
C ARG A 50 -4.87 -27.23 -13.54
N LEU A 51 -3.69 -27.40 -12.95
CA LEU A 51 -2.54 -26.55 -13.25
C LEU A 51 -2.11 -26.73 -14.71
N ARG A 52 -2.04 -27.95 -15.23
CA ARG A 52 -1.74 -28.23 -16.64
C ARG A 52 -2.72 -27.54 -17.58
N GLN A 53 -4.02 -27.62 -17.29
CA GLN A 53 -5.06 -26.94 -18.09
C GLN A 53 -4.88 -25.41 -18.06
N ALA A 54 -4.57 -24.84 -16.90
CA ALA A 54 -4.30 -23.40 -16.79
C ALA A 54 -3.05 -22.98 -17.60
N LEU A 55 -1.97 -23.75 -17.54
CA LEU A 55 -0.75 -23.51 -18.32
C LEU A 55 -1.01 -23.60 -19.84
N GLU A 56 -1.80 -24.59 -20.29
CA GLU A 56 -2.20 -24.74 -21.69
C GLU A 56 -3.02 -23.57 -22.24
N ILE A 57 -3.78 -22.91 -21.36
CA ILE A 57 -4.52 -21.69 -21.73
C ILE A 57 -3.56 -20.50 -21.73
N ALA A 58 -2.73 -20.35 -20.68
CA ALA A 58 -1.84 -19.23 -20.50
C ALA A 58 -0.82 -19.09 -21.63
N ARG A 59 -0.19 -20.20 -22.05
CA ARG A 59 0.81 -20.18 -23.15
C ARG A 59 0.27 -19.77 -24.52
N LYS A 60 -1.06 -19.71 -24.71
CA LYS A 60 -1.69 -19.26 -25.96
C LYS A 60 -1.95 -17.76 -25.97
N ARG A 61 -1.85 -17.08 -24.82
CA ARG A 61 -2.26 -15.69 -24.67
C ARG A 61 -1.25 -14.79 -23.97
N ALA A 62 -0.21 -15.39 -23.41
CA ALA A 62 0.87 -14.68 -22.72
C ALA A 62 2.24 -15.26 -23.14
N ASP A 63 3.22 -14.39 -23.30
CA ASP A 63 4.61 -14.76 -23.57
C ASP A 63 5.45 -14.83 -22.28
N ILE A 64 4.83 -14.45 -21.14
CA ILE A 64 5.37 -14.64 -19.79
C ILE A 64 4.32 -15.33 -18.92
N ILE A 65 4.67 -16.47 -18.32
CA ILE A 65 3.85 -17.13 -17.31
C ILE A 65 4.62 -17.06 -15.98
N LEU A 66 4.05 -16.41 -14.98
CA LEU A 66 4.64 -16.34 -13.67
C LEU A 66 3.76 -17.07 -12.66
N THR A 67 4.31 -18.12 -12.04
CA THR A 67 3.58 -18.89 -11.03
C THR A 67 4.07 -18.55 -9.63
N THR A 68 3.19 -18.63 -8.63
CA THR A 68 3.52 -18.49 -7.21
C THR A 68 2.81 -19.54 -6.38
N GLY A 69 3.55 -20.29 -5.56
CA GLY A 69 3.05 -21.39 -4.73
C GLY A 69 3.42 -22.78 -5.23
N GLY A 70 3.32 -23.77 -4.35
CA GLY A 70 3.54 -25.20 -4.62
C GLY A 70 4.99 -25.56 -4.95
N LEU A 71 6.00 -24.86 -4.38
CA LEU A 71 7.43 -25.17 -4.48
C LEU A 71 8.01 -25.77 -3.19
N GLY A 72 7.19 -26.06 -2.22
CA GLY A 72 7.59 -26.62 -0.94
C GLY A 72 8.04 -28.09 -1.05
N PRO A 73 8.34 -28.70 0.11
CA PRO A 73 8.82 -30.09 0.16
C PRO A 73 7.70 -31.11 0.38
N THR A 74 6.44 -30.68 0.45
CA THR A 74 5.34 -31.61 0.76
C THR A 74 4.87 -32.37 -0.48
N TYR A 75 4.14 -33.45 -0.30
CA TYR A 75 3.73 -34.31 -1.41
C TYR A 75 2.72 -33.65 -2.38
N ASP A 76 2.09 -32.59 -1.95
CA ASP A 76 1.16 -31.77 -2.72
C ASP A 76 1.84 -30.57 -3.42
N ASP A 77 3.12 -30.31 -3.13
CA ASP A 77 3.94 -29.30 -3.82
C ASP A 77 4.42 -29.83 -5.18
N LEU A 78 3.50 -29.91 -6.14
CA LEU A 78 3.75 -30.48 -7.47
C LEU A 78 3.84 -29.41 -8.58
N THR A 79 3.89 -28.12 -8.23
CA THR A 79 3.87 -27.01 -9.21
C THR A 79 5.04 -27.12 -10.17
N LYS A 80 6.27 -27.21 -9.68
CA LYS A 80 7.48 -27.29 -10.50
C LYS A 80 7.49 -28.51 -11.43
N GLN A 81 7.17 -29.68 -10.89
CA GLN A 81 7.08 -30.92 -11.68
C GLN A 81 6.02 -30.78 -12.79
N THR A 82 4.81 -30.34 -12.46
CA THR A 82 3.71 -30.18 -13.43
C THR A 82 4.05 -29.21 -14.54
N ILE A 83 4.69 -28.07 -14.19
CA ILE A 83 5.13 -27.07 -15.17
C ILE A 83 6.19 -27.69 -16.10
N CYS A 84 7.21 -28.32 -15.53
CA CYS A 84 8.28 -28.91 -16.32
C CYS A 84 7.80 -30.05 -17.23
N GLU A 85 6.89 -30.89 -16.77
CA GLU A 85 6.22 -31.90 -17.60
C GLU A 85 5.42 -31.28 -18.75
N THR A 86 4.66 -30.18 -18.47
CA THR A 86 3.83 -29.49 -19.47
C THR A 86 4.66 -28.86 -20.59
N PHE A 87 5.86 -28.35 -20.25
CA PHE A 87 6.77 -27.72 -21.20
C PHE A 87 7.89 -28.66 -21.70
N GLY A 88 7.81 -29.96 -21.38
CA GLY A 88 8.79 -30.95 -21.84
C GLY A 88 10.21 -30.74 -21.31
N LYS A 89 10.37 -30.15 -20.13
CA LYS A 89 11.64 -29.87 -19.49
C LYS A 89 11.95 -30.92 -18.41
N PRO A 90 12.89 -31.84 -18.63
CA PRO A 90 13.25 -32.83 -17.61
C PRO A 90 13.90 -32.16 -16.40
N LEU A 91 13.54 -32.63 -15.21
CA LEU A 91 14.14 -32.19 -13.96
C LEU A 91 15.43 -32.95 -13.70
N VAL A 92 16.48 -32.24 -13.32
CA VAL A 92 17.76 -32.79 -12.87
C VAL A 92 18.10 -32.28 -11.48
N LEU A 93 18.71 -33.11 -10.66
CA LEU A 93 19.17 -32.72 -9.34
C LEU A 93 20.36 -31.75 -9.45
N ARG A 94 20.27 -30.62 -8.78
CA ARG A 94 21.34 -29.63 -8.66
C ARG A 94 22.00 -29.77 -7.29
N GLU A 95 23.17 -30.37 -7.26
CA GLU A 95 23.92 -30.63 -6.02
C GLU A 95 24.33 -29.32 -5.32
N ASP A 96 24.65 -28.26 -6.07
CA ASP A 96 24.93 -26.92 -5.56
C ASP A 96 23.78 -26.31 -4.81
N VAL A 97 22.58 -26.48 -5.32
CA VAL A 97 21.34 -26.04 -4.65
C VAL A 97 21.02 -26.89 -3.43
N LEU A 98 21.17 -28.22 -3.55
CA LEU A 98 20.95 -29.14 -2.45
C LEU A 98 21.87 -28.84 -1.26
N GLU A 99 23.13 -28.51 -1.52
CA GLU A 99 24.08 -28.11 -0.49
C GLU A 99 23.65 -26.79 0.19
N THR A 100 23.17 -25.81 -0.60
CA THR A 100 22.63 -24.56 -0.06
C THR A 100 21.43 -24.79 0.87
N ILE A 101 20.52 -25.70 0.51
CA ILE A 101 19.37 -26.07 1.35
C ILE A 101 19.84 -26.76 2.65
N ARG A 102 20.81 -27.70 2.56
CA ARG A 102 21.41 -28.34 3.74
C ARG A 102 22.04 -27.32 4.69
N ASP A 103 22.76 -26.36 4.15
CA ASP A 103 23.37 -25.26 4.89
C ASP A 103 22.32 -24.38 5.58
N TYR A 104 21.20 -24.08 4.91
CA TYR A 104 20.10 -23.35 5.50
C TYR A 104 19.51 -24.07 6.71
N PHE A 105 19.28 -25.38 6.61
CA PHE A 105 18.80 -26.20 7.74
C PHE A 105 19.80 -26.20 8.90
N ALA A 106 21.09 -26.36 8.63
CA ALA A 106 22.12 -26.38 9.65
C ALA A 106 22.21 -25.04 10.42
N ARG A 107 22.14 -23.92 9.69
CA ARG A 107 22.32 -22.58 10.27
C ARG A 107 21.07 -22.00 10.93
N ASN A 108 19.90 -22.19 10.31
CA ASN A 108 18.69 -21.47 10.74
C ASN A 108 17.68 -22.34 11.46
N VAL A 109 17.65 -23.64 11.19
CA VAL A 109 16.70 -24.57 11.78
C VAL A 109 17.36 -25.45 12.85
N HIS A 110 18.68 -25.58 12.82
CA HIS A 110 19.47 -26.44 13.69
C HIS A 110 19.08 -27.92 13.62
N LEU A 111 18.57 -28.36 12.47
CA LEU A 111 18.15 -29.73 12.19
C LEU A 111 18.85 -30.25 10.95
N THR A 112 18.86 -31.59 10.82
CA THR A 112 19.25 -32.24 9.55
C THR A 112 18.14 -32.03 8.52
N MET A 113 18.50 -31.69 7.29
CA MET A 113 17.54 -31.53 6.19
C MET A 113 16.75 -32.83 5.98
N PRO A 114 15.41 -32.81 6.02
CA PRO A 114 14.58 -33.97 5.67
C PRO A 114 14.74 -34.38 4.20
N GLU A 115 14.60 -35.67 3.90
CA GLU A 115 14.81 -36.21 2.55
C GLU A 115 13.84 -35.62 1.51
N ASN A 116 12.60 -35.31 1.89
CA ASN A 116 11.60 -34.69 1.01
C ASN A 116 12.00 -33.29 0.51
N ASN A 117 12.91 -32.58 1.18
CA ASN A 117 13.44 -31.31 0.70
C ASN A 117 14.36 -31.49 -0.54
N ARG A 118 14.77 -32.72 -0.86
CA ARG A 118 15.58 -33.01 -2.05
C ARG A 118 14.89 -32.55 -3.35
N GLN A 119 13.57 -32.73 -3.46
CA GLN A 119 12.80 -32.27 -4.63
C GLN A 119 12.89 -30.76 -4.86
N GLN A 120 13.19 -29.98 -3.83
CA GLN A 120 13.37 -28.54 -3.98
C GLN A 120 14.66 -28.19 -4.75
N ALA A 121 15.65 -29.08 -4.81
CA ALA A 121 16.87 -28.94 -5.56
C ALA A 121 16.82 -29.55 -6.99
N GLU A 122 15.65 -29.99 -7.45
CA GLU A 122 15.45 -30.50 -8.80
C GLU A 122 14.97 -29.37 -9.71
N PHE A 123 15.66 -29.14 -10.84
CA PHE A 123 15.40 -28.04 -11.79
C PHE A 123 15.60 -28.47 -13.23
N PRO A 124 14.98 -27.77 -14.22
CA PRO A 124 15.38 -27.91 -15.61
C PRO A 124 16.87 -27.63 -15.80
N GLU A 125 17.53 -28.39 -16.68
CA GLU A 125 18.97 -28.23 -16.91
C GLU A 125 19.33 -26.83 -17.40
N ASP A 126 18.49 -26.24 -18.25
CA ASP A 126 18.67 -24.94 -18.92
C ASP A 126 17.93 -23.78 -18.26
N CYS A 127 17.69 -23.83 -16.95
CA CYS A 127 17.00 -22.75 -16.24
C CYS A 127 17.96 -21.78 -15.53
N THR A 128 17.46 -20.57 -15.29
CA THR A 128 18.05 -19.61 -14.35
C THR A 128 17.47 -19.86 -12.97
N ILE A 129 18.29 -20.29 -12.01
CA ILE A 129 17.85 -20.56 -10.64
C ILE A 129 17.74 -19.23 -9.86
N PHE A 130 16.65 -19.06 -9.14
CA PHE A 130 16.41 -17.94 -8.24
C PHE A 130 16.70 -18.40 -6.81
N ALA A 131 17.81 -17.98 -6.26
CA ALA A 131 18.22 -18.36 -4.92
C ALA A 131 17.24 -17.85 -3.85
N ASN A 132 17.02 -18.65 -2.81
CA ASN A 132 16.17 -18.27 -1.69
C ASN A 132 17.01 -18.11 -0.40
N PRO A 133 17.48 -16.91 -0.07
CA PRO A 133 18.28 -16.68 1.12
C PRO A 133 17.45 -16.69 2.42
N VAL A 134 16.13 -16.65 2.33
CA VAL A 134 15.20 -16.51 3.48
C VAL A 134 14.32 -17.74 3.70
N GLY A 135 14.49 -18.79 2.88
CA GLY A 135 13.71 -20.03 2.97
C GLY A 135 14.40 -21.20 2.29
N THR A 136 13.68 -22.30 2.09
CA THR A 136 14.22 -23.55 1.52
C THR A 136 13.77 -23.84 0.09
N ALA A 137 12.84 -23.06 -0.46
CA ALA A 137 12.25 -23.30 -1.77
C ALA A 137 12.80 -22.31 -2.82
N PRO A 138 13.90 -22.61 -3.56
CA PRO A 138 14.34 -21.73 -4.63
C PRO A 138 13.36 -21.76 -5.79
N GLY A 139 13.26 -20.61 -6.49
CA GLY A 139 12.53 -20.50 -7.74
C GLY A 139 13.42 -20.72 -8.96
N CYS A 140 12.84 -20.60 -10.15
CA CYS A 140 13.62 -20.56 -11.39
C CYS A 140 12.84 -19.91 -12.54
N ALA A 141 13.57 -19.61 -13.62
CA ALA A 141 12.99 -19.23 -14.90
C ALA A 141 13.62 -20.04 -16.03
N PHE A 142 12.82 -20.37 -17.04
CA PHE A 142 13.28 -20.95 -18.30
C PHE A 142 12.43 -20.44 -19.46
N GLU A 143 12.91 -20.64 -20.68
CA GLU A 143 12.15 -20.40 -21.90
C GLU A 143 11.79 -21.73 -22.57
N ALA A 144 10.55 -21.84 -23.02
CA ALA A 144 10.09 -22.95 -23.84
C ALA A 144 9.01 -22.48 -24.82
N ASP A 145 9.12 -22.87 -26.09
CA ASP A 145 8.15 -22.53 -27.16
C ASP A 145 7.87 -21.01 -27.29
N GLY A 146 8.87 -20.15 -27.00
CA GLY A 146 8.74 -18.70 -27.03
C GLY A 146 7.99 -18.11 -25.82
N VAL A 147 7.77 -18.91 -24.75
CA VAL A 147 7.16 -18.49 -23.49
C VAL A 147 8.20 -18.53 -22.38
N HIS A 148 8.36 -17.44 -21.66
CA HIS A 148 9.16 -17.38 -20.44
C HIS A 148 8.33 -17.83 -19.24
N VAL A 149 8.76 -18.88 -18.57
CA VAL A 149 8.07 -19.43 -17.39
C VAL A 149 8.91 -19.14 -16.15
N LEU A 150 8.33 -18.42 -15.20
CA LEU A 150 8.96 -18.07 -13.93
C LEU A 150 8.17 -18.72 -12.78
N MET A 151 8.90 -19.33 -11.84
CA MET A 151 8.31 -19.99 -10.68
C MET A 151 8.82 -19.36 -9.39
N LEU A 152 7.90 -18.85 -8.57
CA LEU A 152 8.16 -18.23 -7.27
C LEU A 152 7.45 -18.99 -6.14
N PRO A 153 7.98 -18.98 -4.91
CA PRO A 153 7.36 -19.67 -3.78
C PRO A 153 6.06 -19.02 -3.31
N GLY A 154 5.30 -19.73 -2.47
CA GLY A 154 4.04 -19.28 -1.89
C GLY A 154 4.20 -18.25 -0.76
N PRO A 155 5.08 -18.47 0.24
CA PRO A 155 5.23 -17.52 1.35
C PRO A 155 5.62 -16.12 0.85
N PRO A 156 4.83 -15.06 1.22
CA PRO A 156 5.03 -13.71 0.65
C PRO A 156 6.43 -13.13 0.86
N PHE A 157 7.06 -13.40 2.00
CA PHE A 157 8.41 -12.87 2.29
C PHE A 157 9.49 -13.52 1.40
N GLU A 158 9.36 -14.80 1.06
CA GLU A 158 10.24 -15.51 0.12
C GLU A 158 10.00 -15.02 -1.31
N MET A 159 8.73 -14.94 -1.72
CA MET A 159 8.32 -14.46 -3.03
C MET A 159 8.84 -13.04 -3.30
N ARG A 160 8.71 -12.10 -2.36
CA ARG A 160 9.19 -10.71 -2.49
C ARG A 160 10.70 -10.64 -2.72
N THR A 161 11.46 -11.40 -1.95
CA THR A 161 12.91 -11.46 -2.09
C THR A 161 13.31 -11.94 -3.47
N MET A 162 12.74 -13.06 -3.93
CA MET A 162 13.06 -13.59 -5.25
C MET A 162 12.54 -12.73 -6.40
N LEU A 163 11.36 -12.14 -6.26
CA LEU A 163 10.81 -11.23 -7.25
C LEU A 163 11.76 -10.05 -7.49
N LYS A 164 12.21 -9.41 -6.40
CA LYS A 164 13.12 -8.26 -6.44
C LYS A 164 14.51 -8.61 -6.98
N ASP A 165 15.11 -9.66 -6.43
CA ASP A 165 16.54 -9.92 -6.63
C ASP A 165 16.82 -10.75 -7.89
N TRP A 166 15.82 -11.49 -8.39
CA TRP A 166 15.99 -12.42 -9.51
C TRP A 166 14.98 -12.24 -10.65
N ALA A 167 13.68 -12.31 -10.37
CA ALA A 167 12.67 -12.31 -11.43
C ALA A 167 12.61 -10.97 -12.18
N LEU A 168 12.63 -9.84 -11.49
CA LEU A 168 12.64 -8.51 -12.13
C LEU A 168 13.93 -8.26 -12.94
N PRO A 169 15.14 -8.57 -12.47
CA PRO A 169 16.35 -8.52 -13.31
C PRO A 169 16.26 -9.42 -14.55
N TYR A 170 15.76 -10.64 -14.42
CA TYR A 170 15.53 -11.53 -15.55
C TYR A 170 14.59 -10.90 -16.60
N LEU A 171 13.46 -10.38 -16.16
CA LEU A 171 12.46 -9.75 -17.04
C LEU A 171 12.97 -8.46 -17.70
N ARG A 172 13.76 -7.65 -16.98
CA ARG A 172 14.42 -6.48 -17.58
C ARG A 172 15.36 -6.86 -18.70
N GLY A 173 16.00 -8.02 -18.63
CA GLY A 173 16.85 -8.56 -19.70
C GLY A 173 16.09 -8.92 -20.99
N LEU A 174 14.76 -9.10 -20.93
CA LEU A 174 13.93 -9.42 -22.09
C LEU A 174 13.49 -8.19 -22.89
N SER A 175 13.44 -7.02 -22.26
CA SER A 175 12.98 -5.77 -22.87
C SER A 175 14.15 -4.86 -23.24
N SER A 176 14.10 -4.26 -24.43
CA SER A 176 15.00 -3.18 -24.82
C SER A 176 14.51 -1.79 -24.34
N GLU A 177 13.39 -1.74 -23.65
CA GLU A 177 12.77 -0.51 -23.16
C GLU A 177 12.53 -0.61 -21.66
N VAL A 178 12.62 0.53 -20.99
CA VAL A 178 12.31 0.67 -19.56
C VAL A 178 10.99 1.41 -19.39
N ILE A 179 10.26 1.09 -18.34
CA ILE A 179 9.11 1.88 -17.88
C ILE A 179 9.45 2.49 -16.54
N VAL A 180 9.22 3.80 -16.43
CA VAL A 180 9.33 4.55 -15.18
C VAL A 180 7.98 5.16 -14.87
N SER A 181 7.60 5.17 -13.60
CA SER A 181 6.33 5.75 -13.15
C SER A 181 6.53 6.55 -11.88
N HIS A 182 5.81 7.66 -11.76
CA HIS A 182 5.69 8.46 -10.54
C HIS A 182 4.25 8.50 -10.06
N ASP A 183 4.06 8.33 -8.76
CA ASP A 183 2.76 8.38 -8.10
C ASP A 183 2.55 9.75 -7.44
N ILE A 184 1.64 10.55 -7.98
CA ILE A 184 1.23 11.84 -7.40
C ILE A 184 0.07 11.56 -6.45
N MET A 185 0.30 11.75 -5.16
CA MET A 185 -0.62 11.40 -4.10
C MET A 185 -1.48 12.60 -3.70
N THR A 186 -2.80 12.44 -3.69
CA THR A 186 -3.74 13.52 -3.40
C THR A 186 -4.73 13.15 -2.31
N PHE A 187 -5.18 14.17 -1.56
CA PHE A 187 -6.22 14.06 -0.56
C PHE A 187 -7.23 15.20 -0.70
N GLY A 188 -8.53 14.88 -0.49
CA GLY A 188 -9.61 15.88 -0.44
C GLY A 188 -10.55 15.88 -1.65
N LEU A 189 -10.22 15.17 -2.73
CA LEU A 189 -11.12 14.88 -3.84
C LEU A 189 -11.40 13.38 -3.94
N GLY A 190 -12.62 13.02 -4.31
CA GLY A 190 -12.97 11.65 -4.68
C GLY A 190 -12.54 11.35 -6.12
N GLU A 191 -12.66 10.07 -6.51
CA GLU A 191 -12.24 9.57 -7.83
C GLU A 191 -12.98 10.28 -8.99
N SER A 192 -14.31 10.33 -8.96
CA SER A 192 -15.11 10.91 -10.03
C SER A 192 -14.85 12.42 -10.24
N PRO A 193 -14.80 13.27 -9.20
CA PRO A 193 -14.39 14.66 -9.36
C PRO A 193 -12.95 14.82 -9.84
N MET A 194 -12.02 13.94 -9.42
CA MET A 194 -10.65 13.97 -9.88
C MET A 194 -10.55 13.62 -11.36
N GLU A 195 -11.25 12.58 -11.79
CA GLU A 195 -11.28 12.17 -13.20
C GLU A 195 -11.86 13.28 -14.09
N GLU A 196 -12.94 13.92 -13.67
CA GLU A 196 -13.53 15.04 -14.40
C GLU A 196 -12.56 16.22 -14.50
N LEU A 197 -11.90 16.58 -13.38
CA LEU A 197 -10.92 17.65 -13.32
C LEU A 197 -9.70 17.38 -14.23
N MET A 198 -9.25 16.13 -14.30
CA MET A 198 -8.06 15.71 -15.03
C MET A 198 -8.34 15.21 -16.45
N ARG A 199 -9.59 15.16 -16.89
CA ARG A 199 -10.01 14.56 -18.17
C ARG A 199 -9.20 15.08 -19.36
N ASP A 200 -9.08 16.38 -19.47
CA ASP A 200 -8.37 17.01 -20.59
C ASP A 200 -6.87 16.77 -20.56
N HIS A 201 -6.29 16.62 -19.37
CA HIS A 201 -4.88 16.29 -19.21
C HIS A 201 -4.63 14.83 -19.59
N ILE A 202 -5.46 13.91 -19.08
CA ILE A 202 -5.33 12.47 -19.32
C ILE A 202 -5.55 12.14 -20.80
N SER A 203 -6.58 12.70 -21.42
CA SER A 203 -6.97 12.35 -22.79
C SER A 203 -5.96 12.75 -23.87
N ARG A 204 -5.04 13.67 -23.59
CA ARG A 204 -4.01 14.16 -24.51
C ARG A 204 -2.68 13.41 -24.40
N MET A 205 -2.56 12.51 -23.41
CA MET A 205 -1.31 11.83 -23.10
C MET A 205 -1.34 10.37 -23.52
N GLU A 206 -0.35 9.96 -24.32
CA GLU A 206 -0.12 8.55 -24.67
C GLU A 206 1.19 8.04 -24.04
N ASN A 207 2.27 8.77 -24.23
CA ASN A 207 3.58 8.46 -23.62
C ASN A 207 4.36 9.78 -23.40
N PRO A 208 4.49 10.25 -22.17
CA PRO A 208 3.98 9.66 -20.91
C PRO A 208 2.45 9.58 -20.86
N SER A 209 1.94 8.58 -20.16
CA SER A 209 0.52 8.46 -19.81
C SER A 209 0.27 8.95 -18.39
N LEU A 210 -0.96 9.39 -18.11
CA LEU A 210 -1.42 9.75 -16.78
C LEU A 210 -2.74 9.00 -16.50
N ALA A 211 -2.85 8.36 -15.34
CA ALA A 211 -4.04 7.60 -14.95
C ALA A 211 -4.39 7.83 -13.49
N THR A 212 -5.69 7.83 -13.17
CA THR A 212 -6.23 7.94 -11.81
C THR A 212 -6.46 6.57 -11.20
N TYR A 213 -6.14 6.43 -9.91
CA TYR A 213 -6.39 5.23 -9.12
C TYR A 213 -7.00 5.60 -7.79
N ALA A 214 -8.22 5.14 -7.54
CA ALA A 214 -8.86 5.33 -6.25
C ALA A 214 -8.19 4.46 -5.18
N LYS A 215 -7.93 5.09 -4.03
CA LYS A 215 -7.62 4.45 -2.76
C LYS A 215 -8.71 4.79 -1.75
N PRO A 216 -8.86 4.05 -0.66
CA PRO A 216 -9.75 4.48 0.41
C PRO A 216 -9.42 5.90 0.87
N SER A 217 -10.33 6.86 0.59
CA SER A 217 -10.23 8.28 0.97
C SER A 217 -9.15 9.12 0.26
N GLU A 218 -8.47 8.58 -0.73
CA GLU A 218 -7.38 9.24 -1.48
C GLU A 218 -7.51 8.93 -2.96
N VAL A 219 -6.93 9.78 -3.80
CA VAL A 219 -6.73 9.47 -5.22
C VAL A 219 -5.25 9.58 -5.54
N ARG A 220 -4.72 8.58 -6.20
CA ARG A 220 -3.39 8.56 -6.75
C ARG A 220 -3.45 8.79 -8.25
N LEU A 221 -2.66 9.72 -8.75
CA LEU A 221 -2.43 9.87 -10.18
C LEU A 221 -1.06 9.27 -10.49
N ARG A 222 -1.01 8.33 -11.44
CA ARG A 222 0.24 7.72 -11.89
C ARG A 222 0.61 8.25 -13.25
N ALA A 223 1.74 8.93 -13.31
CA ALA A 223 2.40 9.29 -14.56
C ALA A 223 3.37 8.18 -14.95
N THR A 224 3.28 7.67 -16.18
CA THR A 224 4.11 6.54 -16.64
C THR A 224 4.73 6.87 -18.00
N ALA A 225 6.05 6.71 -18.12
CA ALA A 225 6.78 6.85 -19.38
C ALA A 225 7.48 5.54 -19.76
N LYS A 226 7.48 5.24 -21.06
CA LYS A 226 8.22 4.17 -21.68
C LYS A 226 9.30 4.76 -22.58
N ALA A 227 10.56 4.36 -22.38
CA ALA A 227 11.70 4.87 -23.13
C ALA A 227 12.82 3.83 -23.28
N ALA A 228 13.86 4.16 -24.06
CA ALA A 228 15.02 3.30 -24.25
C ALA A 228 15.89 3.16 -22.99
N ASP A 229 15.86 4.15 -22.10
CA ASP A 229 16.61 4.17 -20.85
C ASP A 229 15.87 4.99 -19.78
N GLU A 230 16.24 4.76 -18.52
CA GLU A 230 15.65 5.41 -17.35
C GLU A 230 15.80 6.94 -17.38
N LYS A 231 16.95 7.44 -17.82
CA LYS A 231 17.20 8.88 -17.90
C LYS A 231 16.27 9.56 -18.89
N THR A 232 16.01 8.92 -20.01
CA THR A 232 15.07 9.43 -21.03
C THR A 232 13.63 9.38 -20.50
N ALA A 233 13.22 8.30 -19.82
CA ALA A 233 11.91 8.19 -19.21
C ALA A 233 11.69 9.27 -18.13
N GLU A 234 12.67 9.49 -17.27
CA GLU A 234 12.64 10.54 -16.24
C GLU A 234 12.52 11.95 -16.86
N ALA A 235 13.27 12.22 -17.92
CA ALA A 235 13.18 13.50 -18.63
C ALA A 235 11.80 13.74 -19.25
N MET A 236 11.10 12.67 -19.67
CA MET A 236 9.73 12.74 -20.18
C MET A 236 8.71 12.95 -19.04
N LEU A 237 8.92 12.33 -17.87
CA LEU A 237 8.02 12.39 -16.71
C LEU A 237 8.09 13.71 -15.96
N ALA A 238 9.28 14.29 -15.81
CA ALA A 238 9.49 15.47 -15.00
C ALA A 238 8.53 16.64 -15.32
N PRO A 239 8.28 17.04 -16.59
CA PRO A 239 7.32 18.07 -16.91
C PRO A 239 5.88 17.67 -16.58
N VAL A 240 5.48 16.42 -16.79
CA VAL A 240 4.12 15.91 -16.51
C VAL A 240 3.85 15.96 -15.01
N VAL A 241 4.77 15.44 -14.20
CA VAL A 241 4.66 15.46 -12.74
C VAL A 241 4.57 16.88 -12.21
N LYS A 242 5.43 17.79 -12.73
CA LYS A 242 5.43 19.18 -12.33
C LYS A 242 4.12 19.87 -12.69
N GLU A 243 3.68 19.79 -13.93
CA GLU A 243 2.44 20.41 -14.41
C GLU A 243 1.22 19.89 -13.62
N THR A 244 1.12 18.57 -13.43
CA THR A 244 0.05 17.95 -12.66
C THR A 244 0.05 18.41 -11.20
N THR A 245 1.22 18.48 -10.57
CA THR A 245 1.35 18.93 -9.17
C THR A 245 0.98 20.42 -9.03
N GLU A 246 1.44 21.27 -9.94
CA GLU A 246 1.12 22.69 -9.95
C GLU A 246 -0.38 22.92 -10.22
N PHE A 247 -0.96 22.16 -11.11
CA PHE A 247 -2.39 22.25 -11.44
C PHE A 247 -3.27 21.84 -10.25
N LEU A 248 -2.96 20.72 -9.56
CA LEU A 248 -3.72 20.21 -8.43
C LEU A 248 -3.42 20.98 -7.13
N GLY A 249 -2.27 21.60 -7.00
CA GLY A 249 -1.92 22.50 -5.90
C GLY A 249 -1.94 21.79 -4.53
N ASP A 250 -2.63 22.39 -3.56
CA ASP A 250 -2.57 22.05 -2.14
C ASP A 250 -3.24 20.70 -1.77
N ILE A 251 -3.97 20.09 -2.69
CA ILE A 251 -4.48 18.71 -2.51
C ILE A 251 -3.40 17.64 -2.73
N VAL A 252 -2.31 17.97 -3.44
CA VAL A 252 -1.17 17.07 -3.56
C VAL A 252 -0.42 17.08 -2.23
N TYR A 253 -0.26 15.90 -1.64
CA TYR A 253 0.50 15.77 -0.40
C TYR A 253 1.90 15.20 -0.60
N GLY A 254 2.20 14.68 -1.77
CA GLY A 254 3.53 14.23 -2.13
C GLY A 254 3.60 13.48 -3.46
N VAL A 255 4.81 13.29 -3.94
CA VAL A 255 5.14 12.44 -5.10
C VAL A 255 5.97 11.28 -4.58
N ASP A 256 5.64 10.06 -4.99
CA ASP A 256 6.31 8.80 -4.60
C ASP A 256 6.40 8.59 -3.08
N VAL A 257 5.42 9.11 -2.36
CA VAL A 257 5.32 8.95 -0.91
C VAL A 257 4.39 7.79 -0.54
N THR A 258 4.67 7.13 0.56
CA THR A 258 3.95 5.92 0.95
C THR A 258 2.57 6.22 1.53
N SER A 259 2.44 7.28 2.31
CA SER A 259 1.18 7.66 2.97
C SER A 259 1.21 9.10 3.51
N LEU A 260 0.04 9.62 3.84
CA LEU A 260 -0.13 10.97 4.40
C LEU A 260 0.55 11.11 5.78
N GLU A 261 0.46 10.08 6.63
CA GLU A 261 1.15 10.05 7.92
C GLU A 261 2.68 10.02 7.79
N ALA A 262 3.21 9.36 6.76
CA ALA A 262 4.66 9.35 6.49
C ALA A 262 5.15 10.76 6.10
N VAL A 263 4.38 11.47 5.30
CA VAL A 263 4.65 12.89 4.95
C VAL A 263 4.61 13.79 6.19
N CYS A 264 3.58 13.63 7.04
CA CYS A 264 3.51 14.36 8.31
C CYS A 264 4.75 14.09 9.18
N MET A 265 5.16 12.82 9.28
CA MET A 265 6.34 12.43 10.06
C MET A 265 7.63 13.06 9.52
N ALA A 266 7.78 13.12 8.20
CA ALA A 266 8.95 13.75 7.58
C ALA A 266 9.02 15.26 7.91
N HIS A 267 7.91 15.98 7.75
CA HIS A 267 7.85 17.42 8.07
C HIS A 267 8.02 17.71 9.58
N LEU A 268 7.49 16.85 10.46
CA LEU A 268 7.72 16.97 11.91
C LEU A 268 9.21 16.84 12.25
N LYS A 269 9.89 15.84 11.65
CA LYS A 269 11.34 15.65 11.83
C LYS A 269 12.14 16.85 11.32
N GLU A 270 11.80 17.36 10.14
CA GLU A 270 12.45 18.53 9.52
C GLU A 270 12.33 19.78 10.41
N LYS A 271 11.15 20.03 10.99
CA LYS A 271 10.91 21.14 11.91
C LYS A 271 11.46 20.92 13.33
N GLY A 272 11.84 19.69 13.68
CA GLY A 272 12.18 19.31 15.04
C GLY A 272 10.99 19.37 16.00
N TRP A 273 9.78 19.21 15.47
CA TRP A 273 8.53 19.29 16.24
C TRP A 273 7.99 17.90 16.58
N THR A 274 7.24 17.87 17.66
CA THR A 274 6.54 16.69 18.17
C THR A 274 5.04 16.92 18.18
N PHE A 275 4.26 15.83 18.10
CA PHE A 275 2.81 15.93 18.25
C PHE A 275 2.25 14.86 19.19
N ALA A 276 1.02 15.11 19.65
CA ALA A 276 0.24 14.22 20.48
C ALA A 276 -1.21 14.16 20.04
N THR A 277 -1.94 13.11 20.41
CA THR A 277 -3.32 12.89 20.00
C THR A 277 -4.30 12.86 21.16
N ALA A 278 -5.53 13.34 20.91
CA ALA A 278 -6.70 13.11 21.74
C ALA A 278 -7.81 12.52 20.87
N GLU A 279 -8.06 11.23 21.00
CA GLU A 279 -8.94 10.50 20.12
C GLU A 279 -10.24 10.08 20.82
N SER A 280 -11.38 10.25 20.14
CA SER A 280 -12.67 9.75 20.58
C SER A 280 -13.20 8.73 19.59
N CYS A 281 -13.94 9.13 18.56
CA CYS A 281 -14.56 8.21 17.62
C CYS A 281 -13.56 7.38 16.79
N THR A 282 -12.32 7.85 16.63
CA THR A 282 -11.22 7.11 15.94
C THR A 282 -10.58 6.03 16.80
N GLY A 283 -10.78 6.07 18.13
CA GLY A 283 -10.43 4.97 19.03
C GLY A 283 -8.95 4.63 19.14
N GLY A 284 -8.03 5.53 18.80
CA GLY A 284 -6.59 5.31 18.77
C GLY A 284 -6.02 5.03 17.36
N GLN A 285 -6.81 5.16 16.32
CA GLN A 285 -6.40 4.85 14.94
C GLN A 285 -5.29 5.78 14.44
N ILE A 286 -5.31 7.07 14.82
CA ILE A 286 -4.26 8.03 14.46
C ILE A 286 -2.94 7.62 15.13
N ALA A 287 -3.00 7.32 16.42
CA ALA A 287 -1.86 6.81 17.18
C ALA A 287 -1.30 5.51 16.58
N ALA A 288 -2.16 4.56 16.23
CA ALA A 288 -1.78 3.29 15.63
C ALA A 288 -1.10 3.47 14.27
N ARG A 289 -1.63 4.34 13.41
CA ARG A 289 -1.07 4.58 12.06
C ARG A 289 0.31 5.23 12.13
N ILE A 290 0.52 6.24 12.99
CA ILE A 290 1.83 6.86 13.10
C ILE A 290 2.86 5.95 13.76
N THR A 291 2.45 5.18 14.78
CA THR A 291 3.36 4.25 15.48
C THR A 291 3.73 3.01 14.67
N ALA A 292 2.99 2.70 13.60
CA ALA A 292 3.36 1.67 12.64
C ALA A 292 4.59 2.07 11.78
N LEU A 293 4.95 3.36 11.74
CA LEU A 293 6.07 3.85 10.96
C LEU A 293 7.39 3.80 11.76
N PRO A 294 8.49 3.29 11.18
CA PRO A 294 9.79 3.31 11.84
C PRO A 294 10.24 4.73 12.21
N GLY A 295 10.65 4.91 13.45
CA GLY A 295 11.10 6.21 13.97
C GLY A 295 9.98 7.14 14.44
N ALA A 296 8.79 6.64 14.66
CA ALA A 296 7.65 7.40 15.21
C ALA A 296 7.96 8.01 16.58
N SER A 297 8.78 7.35 17.43
CA SER A 297 9.18 7.84 18.75
C SER A 297 9.94 9.19 18.73
N ASN A 298 10.47 9.58 17.57
CA ASN A 298 11.15 10.88 17.44
C ASN A 298 10.17 12.06 17.31
N VAL A 299 8.92 11.80 16.93
CA VAL A 299 7.93 12.84 16.63
C VAL A 299 6.62 12.67 17.39
N TYR A 300 6.25 11.47 17.82
CA TYR A 300 5.00 11.19 18.52
C TYR A 300 5.24 11.04 20.02
N ARG A 301 4.67 11.94 20.83
CA ARG A 301 4.80 11.96 22.29
C ARG A 301 3.85 10.99 22.98
N GLY A 302 2.78 10.58 22.31
CA GLY A 302 1.70 9.77 22.87
C GLY A 302 0.34 10.41 22.72
N GLY A 303 -0.68 9.82 23.32
CA GLY A 303 -2.04 10.34 23.21
C GLY A 303 -2.99 9.75 24.23
N VAL A 304 -4.20 10.33 24.29
CA VAL A 304 -5.30 9.88 25.14
C VAL A 304 -6.48 9.45 24.27
N VAL A 305 -6.90 8.21 24.41
CA VAL A 305 -8.19 7.75 23.87
C VAL A 305 -9.27 8.10 24.88
N SER A 306 -9.87 9.28 24.71
CA SER A 306 -10.89 9.84 25.59
C SER A 306 -12.30 9.52 25.07
N TYR A 307 -12.67 8.23 25.10
CA TYR A 307 -13.89 7.75 24.48
C TYR A 307 -15.16 8.19 25.24
N TRP A 308 -15.11 8.14 26.55
CA TRP A 308 -16.18 8.59 27.44
C TRP A 308 -16.04 10.07 27.81
N THR A 309 -17.18 10.74 28.06
CA THR A 309 -17.21 12.15 28.48
C THR A 309 -16.45 12.37 29.78
N ASP A 310 -16.54 11.45 30.73
CA ASP A 310 -15.80 11.53 32.00
C ASP A 310 -14.28 11.40 31.82
N VAL A 311 -13.83 10.62 30.83
CA VAL A 311 -12.41 10.52 30.47
C VAL A 311 -11.94 11.81 29.80
N LYS A 312 -12.79 12.46 28.96
CA LYS A 312 -12.48 13.78 28.41
C LYS A 312 -12.25 14.81 29.52
N ALA A 313 -13.12 14.81 30.54
CA ALA A 313 -12.97 15.74 31.65
C ALA A 313 -11.84 15.35 32.62
N GLY A 314 -11.85 14.12 33.13
CA GLY A 314 -10.99 13.69 34.24
C GLY A 314 -9.55 13.39 33.84
N VAL A 315 -9.33 12.83 32.67
CA VAL A 315 -7.97 12.43 32.20
C VAL A 315 -7.40 13.47 31.25
N LEU A 316 -8.16 13.85 30.22
CA LEU A 316 -7.67 14.80 29.22
C LEU A 316 -7.78 16.25 29.70
N GLY A 317 -8.67 16.54 30.67
CA GLY A 317 -8.81 17.86 31.29
C GLY A 317 -9.68 18.84 30.49
N VAL A 318 -10.60 18.34 29.66
CA VAL A 318 -11.62 19.18 29.03
C VAL A 318 -12.57 19.73 30.10
N PRO A 319 -12.82 21.05 30.17
CA PRO A 319 -13.70 21.63 31.19
C PRO A 319 -15.10 20.99 31.17
N ARG A 320 -15.60 20.57 32.36
CA ARG A 320 -16.94 19.96 32.49
C ARG A 320 -18.05 20.87 31.99
N GLU A 321 -17.97 22.14 32.35
CA GLU A 321 -18.94 23.16 31.91
C GLU A 321 -19.01 23.26 30.38
N LEU A 322 -17.88 23.11 29.68
CA LEU A 322 -17.84 23.07 28.20
C LEU A 322 -18.57 21.84 27.66
N LEU A 323 -18.34 20.68 28.26
CA LEU A 323 -19.00 19.43 27.87
C LEU A 323 -20.50 19.47 28.14
N ASP A 324 -20.93 20.04 29.25
CA ASP A 324 -22.33 20.17 29.61
C ASP A 324 -23.05 21.15 28.68
N THR A 325 -22.41 22.25 28.31
CA THR A 325 -22.98 23.28 27.45
C THR A 325 -23.03 22.85 25.97
N TYR A 326 -21.89 22.45 25.41
CA TYR A 326 -21.75 22.23 23.97
C TYR A 326 -21.78 20.74 23.57
N GLY A 327 -21.57 19.83 24.52
CA GLY A 327 -21.49 18.40 24.27
C GLY A 327 -20.09 17.93 23.86
N ALA A 328 -19.95 16.62 23.87
CA ALA A 328 -18.70 15.96 23.51
C ALA A 328 -18.39 16.04 22.01
N VAL A 329 -19.41 16.13 21.15
CA VAL A 329 -19.28 16.27 19.70
C VAL A 329 -19.56 17.73 19.33
N SER A 330 -18.54 18.57 19.46
CA SER A 330 -18.62 20.00 19.19
C SER A 330 -17.25 20.59 18.88
N GLU A 331 -17.25 21.75 18.20
CA GLU A 331 -16.03 22.51 17.94
C GLU A 331 -15.29 22.91 19.22
N PRO A 332 -15.94 23.49 20.25
CA PRO A 332 -15.25 23.84 21.49
C PRO A 332 -14.61 22.63 22.18
N CYS A 333 -15.26 21.46 22.13
CA CYS A 333 -14.70 20.23 22.67
C CYS A 333 -13.48 19.78 21.90
N ALA A 334 -13.52 19.78 20.57
CA ALA A 334 -12.38 19.40 19.72
C ALA A 334 -11.17 20.32 19.95
N ARG A 335 -11.37 21.64 20.00
CA ARG A 335 -10.32 22.62 20.30
C ARG A 335 -9.69 22.36 21.67
N SER A 336 -10.52 22.21 22.71
CA SER A 336 -10.05 21.93 24.07
C SER A 336 -9.31 20.59 24.17
N MET A 337 -9.78 19.55 23.49
CA MET A 337 -9.11 18.26 23.40
C MET A 337 -7.69 18.39 22.79
N ALA A 338 -7.54 19.14 21.71
CA ALA A 338 -6.26 19.37 21.05
C ALA A 338 -5.29 20.16 21.94
N GLU A 339 -5.74 21.25 22.56
CA GLU A 339 -4.96 22.06 23.49
C GLU A 339 -4.48 21.25 24.70
N ASN A 340 -5.35 20.43 25.28
CA ASN A 340 -5.01 19.61 26.42
C ASN A 340 -4.08 18.45 26.05
N ALA A 341 -4.25 17.80 24.89
CA ALA A 341 -3.28 16.80 24.40
C ALA A 341 -1.87 17.40 24.28
N ARG A 342 -1.77 18.59 23.68
CA ARG A 342 -0.53 19.35 23.59
C ARG A 342 0.07 19.66 24.98
N ARG A 343 -0.75 20.17 25.89
CA ARG A 343 -0.32 20.58 27.23
C ARG A 343 0.17 19.42 28.09
N ILE A 344 -0.60 18.33 28.18
CA ILE A 344 -0.27 17.22 29.09
C ILE A 344 0.94 16.38 28.62
N THR A 345 1.20 16.38 27.31
CA THR A 345 2.33 15.63 26.74
C THR A 345 3.58 16.49 26.53
N GLY A 346 3.45 17.81 26.60
CA GLY A 346 4.51 18.75 26.23
C GLY A 346 4.89 18.70 24.76
N ALA A 347 3.98 18.27 23.88
CA ALA A 347 4.18 18.26 22.45
C ALA A 347 4.05 19.67 21.86
N ASP A 348 4.64 19.88 20.67
CA ASP A 348 4.52 21.14 19.93
C ASP A 348 3.14 21.28 19.29
N ILE A 349 2.53 20.15 18.87
CA ILE A 349 1.19 20.08 18.29
C ILE A 349 0.31 19.10 19.06
N GLY A 350 -0.93 19.50 19.35
CA GLY A 350 -2.00 18.61 19.79
C GLY A 350 -3.01 18.40 18.66
N LEU A 351 -3.35 17.16 18.37
CA LEU A 351 -4.32 16.79 17.34
C LEU A 351 -5.48 16.04 18.01
N SER A 352 -6.72 16.43 17.72
CA SER A 352 -7.89 15.80 18.32
C SER A 352 -8.95 15.40 17.30
N VAL A 353 -9.73 14.37 17.64
CA VAL A 353 -10.91 13.95 16.86
C VAL A 353 -12.04 13.59 17.81
N THR A 354 -13.21 14.22 17.63
CA THR A 354 -14.46 13.85 18.30
C THR A 354 -15.61 13.85 17.30
N GLY A 355 -16.54 12.89 17.40
CA GLY A 355 -17.62 12.77 16.43
C GLY A 355 -18.48 11.54 16.62
N VAL A 356 -19.49 11.41 15.73
CA VAL A 356 -20.44 10.31 15.69
C VAL A 356 -20.10 9.36 14.56
N ALA A 357 -19.50 8.22 14.88
CA ALA A 357 -19.13 7.21 13.90
C ALA A 357 -20.28 6.22 13.56
N GLY A 358 -21.40 6.29 14.27
CA GLY A 358 -22.56 5.43 14.04
C GLY A 358 -22.50 4.07 14.78
N PRO A 359 -23.54 3.22 14.60
CA PRO A 359 -24.61 3.31 13.60
C PRO A 359 -25.69 4.36 13.90
N ASP A 360 -25.86 4.78 15.15
CA ASP A 360 -26.90 5.68 15.59
C ASP A 360 -26.36 7.09 15.86
N ALA A 361 -27.26 8.09 15.88
CA ALA A 361 -26.99 9.44 16.37
C ALA A 361 -26.57 9.41 17.86
N ASP A 362 -25.87 10.44 18.31
CA ASP A 362 -25.54 10.57 19.73
C ASP A 362 -26.73 10.99 20.57
N GLU A 363 -26.56 11.03 21.91
CA GLU A 363 -27.60 11.39 22.88
C GLU A 363 -28.16 12.82 22.70
N ARG A 364 -27.44 13.70 22.00
CA ARG A 364 -27.83 15.06 21.67
C ARG A 364 -28.49 15.20 20.29
N GLY A 365 -28.63 14.08 19.56
CA GLY A 365 -29.21 14.06 18.22
C GLY A 365 -28.22 14.48 17.11
N ASN A 366 -26.91 14.52 17.37
CA ASN A 366 -25.91 14.73 16.32
C ASN A 366 -25.93 13.58 15.33
N PRO A 367 -26.01 13.85 14.03
CA PRO A 367 -26.12 12.80 13.03
C PRO A 367 -24.84 12.00 12.89
N VAL A 368 -24.96 10.76 12.42
CA VAL A 368 -23.83 9.92 12.02
C VAL A 368 -23.01 10.63 10.94
N GLY A 369 -21.69 10.64 11.09
CA GLY A 369 -20.76 11.32 10.19
C GLY A 369 -20.46 12.78 10.55
N LEU A 370 -21.09 13.34 11.58
CA LEU A 370 -20.65 14.62 12.14
C LEU A 370 -19.38 14.39 12.96
N VAL A 371 -18.27 15.00 12.53
CA VAL A 371 -16.97 14.91 13.20
C VAL A 371 -16.31 16.27 13.28
N TYR A 372 -15.66 16.55 14.39
CA TYR A 372 -14.80 17.70 14.56
C TYR A 372 -13.35 17.25 14.76
N VAL A 373 -12.45 17.83 13.97
CA VAL A 373 -11.01 17.62 14.06
C VAL A 373 -10.38 18.91 14.58
N GLY A 374 -9.72 18.84 15.74
CA GLY A 374 -9.01 19.97 16.34
C GLY A 374 -7.50 19.85 16.18
N LEU A 375 -6.81 20.97 16.00
CA LEU A 375 -5.35 21.06 15.97
C LEU A 375 -4.90 22.29 16.77
N ALA A 376 -4.08 22.08 17.78
CA ALA A 376 -3.45 23.13 18.56
C ALA A 376 -1.95 23.16 18.26
N SER A 377 -1.43 24.31 17.85
CA SER A 377 -0.03 24.54 17.49
C SER A 377 0.51 25.81 18.17
N PRO A 378 1.81 26.16 18.04
CA PRO A 378 2.32 27.46 18.45
C PRO A 378 1.65 28.66 17.74
N GLU A 379 1.05 28.42 16.55
CA GLU A 379 0.41 29.46 15.75
C GLU A 379 -1.07 29.68 16.10
N GLY A 380 -1.66 28.78 16.89
CA GLY A 380 -3.06 28.86 17.32
C GLY A 380 -3.76 27.52 17.37
N THR A 381 -5.04 27.57 17.70
CA THR A 381 -5.93 26.41 17.72
C THR A 381 -6.95 26.49 16.60
N PHE A 382 -7.03 25.44 15.80
CA PHE A 382 -7.85 25.32 14.60
C PHE A 382 -8.88 24.19 14.77
N CYS A 383 -9.99 24.29 14.06
CA CYS A 383 -10.99 23.22 14.03
C CYS A 383 -11.61 23.07 12.65
N ARG A 384 -11.73 21.83 12.20
CA ARG A 384 -12.41 21.46 10.95
C ARG A 384 -13.64 20.65 11.29
N LYS A 385 -14.83 21.16 10.89
CA LYS A 385 -16.08 20.41 10.93
C LYS A 385 -16.18 19.53 9.69
N LEU A 386 -16.52 18.25 9.88
CA LEU A 386 -16.74 17.29 8.82
C LEU A 386 -18.18 16.79 8.85
N GLU A 387 -18.82 16.74 7.70
CA GLU A 387 -20.13 16.16 7.47
C GLU A 387 -20.01 14.99 6.51
N LEU A 388 -19.55 13.84 7.04
CA LEU A 388 -19.17 12.67 6.25
C LEU A 388 -20.38 11.85 5.76
N GLY A 389 -21.59 12.21 6.22
CA GLY A 389 -22.82 11.49 5.90
C GLY A 389 -22.93 10.14 6.61
N ASN A 390 -24.05 9.45 6.39
CA ASN A 390 -24.31 8.14 6.98
C ASN A 390 -23.53 7.05 6.25
N ARG A 391 -22.29 6.84 6.68
CA ARG A 391 -21.38 5.80 6.17
C ARG A 391 -21.15 4.74 7.23
N ARG A 392 -20.56 3.61 6.82
CA ARG A 392 -20.10 2.58 7.76
C ARG A 392 -19.10 3.19 8.76
N ARG A 393 -19.15 2.69 9.99
CA ARG A 393 -18.33 3.17 11.11
C ARG A 393 -16.83 3.19 10.80
N ASP A 394 -16.30 2.11 10.25
CA ASP A 394 -14.90 2.00 9.82
C ASP A 394 -14.52 3.11 8.82
N ARG A 395 -15.39 3.41 7.87
CA ARG A 395 -15.16 4.47 6.88
C ARG A 395 -15.17 5.87 7.47
N ILE A 396 -16.04 6.12 8.46
CA ILE A 396 -16.04 7.40 9.17
C ILE A 396 -14.76 7.57 9.98
N GLN A 397 -14.29 6.50 10.63
CA GLN A 397 -13.04 6.51 11.38
C GLN A 397 -11.82 6.77 10.47
N ASP A 398 -11.72 6.07 9.33
CA ASP A 398 -10.64 6.24 8.36
C ASP A 398 -10.60 7.66 7.78
N LEU A 399 -11.76 8.17 7.35
CA LEU A 399 -11.88 9.54 6.82
C LEU A 399 -11.48 10.57 7.86
N SER A 400 -11.94 10.40 9.11
CA SER A 400 -11.62 11.31 10.22
C SER A 400 -10.12 11.35 10.51
N ALA A 401 -9.47 10.19 10.50
CA ALA A 401 -8.02 10.08 10.67
C ALA A 401 -7.25 10.74 9.51
N ASN A 402 -7.69 10.53 8.26
CA ASN A 402 -7.09 11.18 7.10
C ASN A 402 -7.24 12.71 7.15
N HIS A 403 -8.41 13.24 7.52
CA HIS A 403 -8.58 14.67 7.72
C HIS A 403 -7.71 15.23 8.85
N ALA A 404 -7.48 14.45 9.91
CA ALA A 404 -6.56 14.83 10.98
C ALA A 404 -5.11 14.93 10.50
N PHE A 405 -4.63 13.94 9.74
CA PHE A 405 -3.30 14.00 9.14
C PHE A 405 -3.18 15.12 8.09
N ASP A 406 -4.23 15.41 7.30
CA ASP A 406 -4.20 16.54 6.37
C ASP A 406 -4.14 17.89 7.09
N MET A 407 -4.86 18.06 8.18
CA MET A 407 -4.74 19.26 9.02
C MET A 407 -3.32 19.42 9.58
N LEU A 408 -2.71 18.31 10.05
CA LEU A 408 -1.35 18.31 10.53
C LEU A 408 -0.36 18.68 9.42
N ARG A 409 -0.47 18.07 8.24
CA ARG A 409 0.34 18.40 7.06
C ARG A 409 0.22 19.89 6.71
N ARG A 410 -0.99 20.40 6.59
CA ARG A 410 -1.25 21.80 6.26
C ARG A 410 -0.65 22.77 7.27
N CYS A 411 -0.76 22.48 8.55
CA CYS A 411 -0.08 23.25 9.60
C CYS A 411 1.44 23.24 9.43
N LEU A 412 2.02 22.07 9.15
CA LEU A 412 3.46 21.91 8.99
C LEU A 412 4.01 22.60 7.72
N THR A 413 3.20 22.72 6.67
CA THR A 413 3.57 23.32 5.38
C THR A 413 3.09 24.76 5.18
N GLY A 414 2.47 25.37 6.19
CA GLY A 414 1.98 26.75 6.10
C GLY A 414 0.74 26.92 5.20
N LEU A 415 0.02 25.87 4.93
CA LEU A 415 -1.25 25.91 4.20
C LEU A 415 -2.44 26.22 5.13
N PRO A 416 -3.57 26.72 4.60
CA PRO A 416 -4.78 26.97 5.42
C PRO A 416 -5.26 25.71 6.11
N VAL A 417 -5.19 25.67 7.45
CA VAL A 417 -5.40 24.45 8.26
C VAL A 417 -6.87 23.98 8.26
N GLU A 418 -7.80 24.92 8.33
CA GLU A 418 -9.24 24.61 8.46
C GLU A 418 -9.90 24.20 7.14
N GLN A 419 -9.30 24.54 6.02
CA GLN A 419 -9.82 24.17 4.69
C GLN A 419 -9.60 22.68 4.42
N ALA A 420 -10.66 22.00 3.95
CA ALA A 420 -10.60 20.66 3.43
C ALA A 420 -10.78 20.70 1.91
N GLY A 421 -9.86 20.07 1.19
CA GLY A 421 -9.98 19.93 -0.26
C GLY A 421 -9.58 21.17 -1.06
N PRO A 422 -9.84 21.16 -2.36
CA PRO A 422 -9.32 22.15 -3.30
C PRO A 422 -10.17 23.43 -3.27
N GLY A 423 -9.94 24.28 -2.30
CA GLY A 423 -10.65 25.56 -2.19
C GLY A 423 -10.68 26.42 -3.49
N ARG A 424 -9.71 26.18 -4.38
CA ARG A 424 -9.62 26.83 -5.70
C ARG A 424 -10.50 26.21 -6.78
N TYR A 425 -10.97 24.97 -6.61
CA TYR A 425 -11.63 24.19 -7.66
C TYR A 425 -13.13 24.07 -7.48
N LEU A 426 -13.65 24.24 -6.25
CA LEU A 426 -15.09 24.31 -5.98
C LEU A 426 -15.74 25.54 -6.63
N GLU A 427 -14.95 26.61 -6.90
CA GLU A 427 -15.45 27.78 -7.62
C GLU A 427 -15.43 27.59 -9.17
N LYS A 428 -14.81 26.53 -9.67
CA LYS A 428 -14.71 26.22 -11.12
C LYS A 428 -15.55 25.03 -11.57
N MET A 429 -16.18 24.31 -10.65
CA MET A 429 -17.19 23.29 -10.88
C MET A 429 -18.61 23.87 -10.74
#